data_09516b0280cd5bd6392106acfaba572d
#
_entry.id   09516b0280cd5bd6392106acfaba572d
#
_cell.length_a   1.000
_cell.length_b   1.000
_cell.length_c   1.000
_cell.angle_alpha   90.00
_cell.angle_beta   90.00
_cell.angle_gamma   90.00
#
_symmetry.space_group_name_H-M   'P 1'
#
loop_
_entity.id
_entity.type
_entity.pdbx_description
1 polymer ?
#
loop_
_entity_poly.entity_id
_entity_poly.type
_entity_poly.pdbx_seq_one_letter_code
_entity_poly.pdbx_strand_id
1 'polypeptide(L)'
;ESTDGWNNAGTGHAGYCELNYTPETAEGVEIDRALSINANFEISLQLWSSLVKTGELPAPNQFINPTPHISFVWGEKNVAFLRERYSKLSQHHLFKEMEYSEDFAVLNQWMPLVMTGRDTSVPVAATRISHGSDVDFGSLTRNLIASLESNEQFNLMVSHEVTDIERAKDKRWDVRLKNLETGKSIVISAANVFLGAGGGALPLLQKSGIPESKGYGGFPVSGQWLVCQNDEAVKRHHAKVYGKAALGAPPMSVPHLDTRIINGKPALLFGPFAGFTTKFLKKGSRLDLIKSIRPNNLVQMMDVG
;
A
#
# COMPACT_ATOMS: atom_id res chain seq x y z
N GLU A 1 -5.15 -7.50 -9.85
CA GLU A 1 -4.05 -8.21 -9.15
C GLU A 1 -3.66 -7.51 -7.84
N SER A 2 -3.36 -6.20 -7.87
CA SER A 2 -2.80 -5.48 -6.72
C SER A 2 -3.78 -5.33 -5.55
N THR A 3 -5.06 -5.25 -5.81
CA THR A 3 -6.11 -5.13 -4.80
C THR A 3 -6.47 -6.44 -4.10
N ASP A 4 -6.09 -7.59 -4.65
CA ASP A 4 -6.29 -8.87 -3.97
C ASP A 4 -5.66 -8.85 -2.58
N GLY A 5 -6.38 -9.33 -1.56
CA GLY A 5 -5.98 -9.22 -0.15
C GLY A 5 -4.61 -9.82 0.16
N TRP A 6 -4.18 -10.83 -0.61
CA TRP A 6 -2.87 -11.48 -0.47
C TRP A 6 -1.74 -10.78 -1.22
N ASN A 7 -2.04 -9.74 -2.02
CA ASN A 7 -1.05 -9.02 -2.82
C ASN A 7 -0.64 -7.67 -2.23
N ASN A 8 -1.12 -7.35 -1.03
CA ASN A 8 -0.79 -6.12 -0.32
C ASN A 8 -0.82 -6.33 1.20
N ALA A 9 -0.20 -5.41 1.95
CA ALA A 9 -0.17 -5.45 3.41
C ALA A 9 -1.51 -5.05 4.04
N GLY A 10 -2.44 -4.47 3.30
CA GLY A 10 -3.74 -4.02 3.79
C GLY A 10 -3.67 -2.97 4.90
N THR A 11 -2.56 -2.28 5.03
CA THR A 11 -2.41 -1.26 6.06
C THR A 11 -3.26 -0.05 5.71
N GLY A 12 -4.11 0.36 6.63
CA GLY A 12 -4.74 1.67 6.57
C GLY A 12 -3.69 2.74 6.82
N HIS A 13 -3.11 3.26 5.73
CA HIS A 13 -1.94 4.15 5.79
C HIS A 13 -2.28 5.52 6.41
N ALA A 14 -2.34 5.56 7.74
CA ALA A 14 -2.60 6.77 8.52
C ALA A 14 -1.31 7.41 9.09
N GLY A 15 -0.13 7.02 8.60
CA GLY A 15 1.16 7.54 9.07
C GLY A 15 1.55 7.07 10.47
N TYR A 16 0.83 6.11 11.06
CA TYR A 16 1.02 5.72 12.45
C TYR A 16 2.27 4.89 12.68
N CYS A 17 2.51 3.86 11.87
CA CYS A 17 3.59 2.90 12.09
C CYS A 17 4.77 3.02 11.13
N GLU A 18 4.63 3.64 9.97
CA GLU A 18 5.71 3.75 8.99
C GLU A 18 6.67 4.89 9.29
N LEU A 19 7.89 4.53 9.66
CA LEU A 19 8.93 5.48 10.07
C LEU A 19 9.53 6.28 8.90
N ASN A 20 9.37 5.80 7.66
CA ASN A 20 9.83 6.50 6.45
C ASN A 20 9.05 7.80 6.16
N TYR A 21 7.91 8.01 6.83
CA TYR A 21 7.14 9.26 6.71
C TYR A 21 7.63 10.35 7.65
N THR A 22 8.62 10.04 8.47
CA THR A 22 9.20 10.96 9.43
C THR A 22 10.72 10.92 9.36
N PRO A 23 11.33 11.42 8.26
CA PRO A 23 12.78 11.38 8.07
C PRO A 23 13.52 12.20 9.12
N GLU A 24 14.74 11.76 9.45
CA GLU A 24 15.70 12.57 10.23
C GLU A 24 16.42 13.53 9.30
N THR A 25 16.46 14.81 9.68
CA THR A 25 17.22 15.87 9.01
C THR A 25 18.21 16.49 9.98
N ALA A 26 18.96 17.53 9.54
CA ALA A 26 19.85 18.29 10.40
C ALA A 26 19.09 19.06 11.50
N GLU A 27 17.81 19.39 11.25
CA GLU A 27 16.93 20.10 12.18
C GLU A 27 16.11 19.13 13.08
N GLY A 28 16.32 17.82 12.96
CA GLY A 28 15.61 16.77 13.70
C GLY A 28 14.58 16.01 12.89
N VAL A 29 13.64 15.36 13.54
CA VAL A 29 12.61 14.53 12.89
C VAL A 29 11.55 15.42 12.25
N GLU A 30 11.33 15.28 10.94
CA GLU A 30 10.25 15.94 10.21
C GLU A 30 8.95 15.11 10.29
N ILE A 31 7.80 15.77 10.44
CA ILE A 31 6.49 15.08 10.61
C ILE A 31 5.44 15.44 9.55
N ASP A 32 5.66 16.44 8.73
CA ASP A 32 4.66 16.99 7.78
C ASP A 32 4.11 15.94 6.83
N ARG A 33 4.98 15.03 6.35
CA ARG A 33 4.56 13.95 5.47
C ARG A 33 3.63 12.97 6.20
N ALA A 34 3.90 12.63 7.47
CA ALA A 34 3.03 11.77 8.26
C ALA A 34 1.67 12.44 8.51
N LEU A 35 1.63 13.73 8.80
CA LEU A 35 0.39 14.50 8.96
C LEU A 35 -0.43 14.52 7.67
N SER A 36 0.21 14.80 6.53
CA SER A 36 -0.47 14.82 5.23
C SER A 36 -1.05 13.45 4.85
N ILE A 37 -0.30 12.36 5.10
CA ILE A 37 -0.78 10.99 4.84
C ILE A 37 -1.96 10.65 5.74
N ASN A 38 -1.90 11.03 7.03
CA ASN A 38 -3.01 10.81 7.95
C ASN A 38 -4.28 11.54 7.47
N ALA A 39 -4.17 12.82 7.16
CA ALA A 39 -5.30 13.62 6.66
C ALA A 39 -5.93 13.00 5.40
N ASN A 40 -5.12 12.49 4.46
CA ASN A 40 -5.62 11.82 3.26
C ASN A 40 -6.33 10.49 3.59
N PHE A 41 -5.85 9.75 4.59
CA PHE A 41 -6.52 8.52 5.03
C PHE A 41 -7.86 8.82 5.71
N GLU A 42 -7.92 9.87 6.55
CA GLU A 42 -9.17 10.33 7.16
C GLU A 42 -10.24 10.71 6.11
N ILE A 43 -9.84 11.35 5.00
CA ILE A 43 -10.75 11.62 3.86
C ILE A 43 -11.25 10.30 3.25
N SER A 44 -10.39 9.29 3.12
CA SER A 44 -10.80 7.97 2.62
C SER A 44 -11.81 7.29 3.54
N LEU A 45 -11.61 7.37 4.87
CA LEU A 45 -12.54 6.84 5.86
C LEU A 45 -13.90 7.55 5.81
N GLN A 46 -13.90 8.89 5.62
CA GLN A 46 -15.13 9.67 5.46
C GLN A 46 -15.90 9.25 4.20
N LEU A 47 -15.20 9.05 3.07
CA LEU A 47 -15.82 8.56 1.84
C LEU A 47 -16.45 7.18 2.06
N TRP A 48 -15.70 6.22 2.61
CA TRP A 48 -16.23 4.87 2.86
C TRP A 48 -17.40 4.90 3.84
N SER A 49 -17.32 5.71 4.89
CA SER A 49 -18.43 5.91 5.84
C SER A 49 -19.68 6.45 5.16
N SER A 50 -19.52 7.41 4.23
CA SER A 50 -20.64 7.92 3.44
C SER A 50 -21.26 6.83 2.57
N LEU A 51 -20.46 6.06 1.84
CA LEU A 51 -20.93 4.96 0.99
C LEU A 51 -21.64 3.84 1.79
N VAL A 52 -21.16 3.55 3.00
CA VAL A 52 -21.87 2.63 3.91
C VAL A 52 -23.21 3.21 4.35
N LYS A 53 -23.25 4.50 4.71
CA LYS A 53 -24.47 5.16 5.14
C LYS A 53 -25.53 5.24 4.04
N THR A 54 -25.13 5.41 2.79
CA THR A 54 -26.03 5.44 1.62
C THR A 54 -26.39 4.06 1.07
N GLY A 55 -25.77 3.00 1.61
CA GLY A 55 -26.04 1.62 1.20
C GLY A 55 -25.26 1.14 -0.03
N GLU A 56 -24.32 1.93 -0.51
CA GLU A 56 -23.43 1.60 -1.64
C GLU A 56 -22.29 0.66 -1.24
N LEU A 57 -21.94 0.64 0.05
CA LEU A 57 -21.02 -0.33 0.63
C LEU A 57 -21.71 -1.09 1.76
N PRO A 58 -21.33 -2.35 2.00
CA PRO A 58 -21.82 -3.14 3.14
C PRO A 58 -21.22 -2.63 4.46
N ALA A 59 -21.61 -3.28 5.58
CA ALA A 59 -21.06 -2.98 6.89
C ALA A 59 -19.51 -2.97 6.90
N PRO A 60 -18.86 -2.01 7.60
CA PRO A 60 -17.41 -1.79 7.52
C PRO A 60 -16.56 -3.03 7.80
N ASN A 61 -16.99 -3.90 8.72
CA ASN A 61 -16.27 -5.11 9.11
C ASN A 61 -16.09 -6.13 7.96
N GLN A 62 -16.71 -5.91 6.81
CA GLN A 62 -16.50 -6.74 5.62
C GLN A 62 -15.25 -6.32 4.81
N PHE A 63 -14.68 -5.15 5.06
CA PHE A 63 -13.51 -4.68 4.31
C PHE A 63 -12.48 -3.89 5.15
N ILE A 64 -12.83 -3.40 6.36
CA ILE A 64 -11.90 -2.71 7.24
C ILE A 64 -12.08 -3.20 8.67
N ASN A 65 -10.96 -3.49 9.34
CA ASN A 65 -10.96 -4.05 10.69
C ASN A 65 -10.02 -3.24 11.59
N PRO A 66 -10.44 -2.88 12.81
CA PRO A 66 -9.57 -2.26 13.79
C PRO A 66 -8.36 -3.15 14.06
N THR A 67 -7.17 -2.60 13.90
CA THR A 67 -5.91 -3.30 14.11
C THR A 67 -4.88 -2.30 14.60
N PRO A 68 -4.30 -2.46 15.79
CA PRO A 68 -3.30 -1.53 16.31
C PRO A 68 -2.11 -1.40 15.35
N HIS A 69 -1.62 -0.17 15.19
CA HIS A 69 -0.41 0.13 14.44
C HIS A 69 0.72 0.45 15.43
N ILE A 70 1.85 -0.21 15.24
CA ILE A 70 3.02 -0.10 16.13
C ILE A 70 4.25 0.20 15.30
N SER A 71 5.00 1.25 15.67
CA SER A 71 6.39 1.40 15.22
C SER A 71 7.29 0.81 16.28
N PHE A 72 8.24 -0.01 15.89
CA PHE A 72 9.17 -0.67 16.80
C PHE A 72 10.62 -0.44 16.38
N VAL A 73 11.47 -0.09 17.33
CA VAL A 73 12.91 0.13 17.09
C VAL A 73 13.74 -0.48 18.22
N TRP A 74 15.04 -0.67 17.93
CA TRP A 74 16.05 -1.11 18.88
C TRP A 74 17.37 -0.37 18.69
N GLY A 75 18.17 -0.33 19.74
CA GLY A 75 19.44 0.41 19.81
C GLY A 75 19.23 1.89 20.15
N GLU A 76 20.17 2.46 20.91
CA GLU A 76 20.08 3.80 21.51
C GLU A 76 19.70 4.88 20.50
N LYS A 77 20.38 4.93 19.34
CA LYS A 77 20.12 5.93 18.30
C LYS A 77 18.67 5.86 17.80
N ASN A 78 18.16 4.66 17.55
CA ASN A 78 16.80 4.50 17.04
C ASN A 78 15.75 4.77 18.12
N VAL A 79 16.05 4.45 19.37
CA VAL A 79 15.19 4.79 20.52
C VAL A 79 15.09 6.31 20.66
N ALA A 80 16.23 7.03 20.57
CA ALA A 80 16.23 8.51 20.60
C ALA A 80 15.40 9.10 19.45
N PHE A 81 15.57 8.60 18.23
CA PHE A 81 14.75 8.97 17.08
C PHE A 81 13.24 8.77 17.33
N LEU A 82 12.86 7.59 17.83
CA LEU A 82 11.43 7.28 18.03
C LEU A 82 10.82 8.13 19.14
N ARG A 83 11.60 8.44 20.17
CA ARG A 83 11.19 9.34 21.25
C ARG A 83 10.95 10.77 20.75
N GLU A 84 11.84 11.29 19.88
CA GLU A 84 11.66 12.60 19.26
C GLU A 84 10.43 12.61 18.34
N ARG A 85 10.30 11.58 17.48
CA ARG A 85 9.11 11.39 16.63
C ARG A 85 7.82 11.44 17.44
N TYR A 86 7.77 10.66 18.53
CA TYR A 86 6.61 10.63 19.43
C TYR A 86 6.34 12.01 20.01
N SER A 87 7.35 12.70 20.56
CA SER A 87 7.19 14.01 21.18
C SER A 87 6.61 15.06 20.24
N LYS A 88 6.92 14.99 18.95
CA LYS A 88 6.40 15.90 17.92
C LYS A 88 4.99 15.50 17.46
N LEU A 89 4.78 14.24 17.11
CA LEU A 89 3.49 13.76 16.60
C LEU A 89 2.37 13.82 17.63
N SER A 90 2.61 13.43 18.89
CA SER A 90 1.60 13.38 19.94
C SER A 90 1.01 14.74 20.32
N GLN A 91 1.65 15.84 19.93
CA GLN A 91 1.13 17.20 20.09
C GLN A 91 0.05 17.54 19.04
N HIS A 92 0.03 16.81 17.92
CA HIS A 92 -0.95 17.05 16.87
C HIS A 92 -2.22 16.22 17.13
N HIS A 93 -3.39 16.83 16.92
CA HIS A 93 -4.68 16.19 17.22
C HIS A 93 -4.92 14.84 16.53
N LEU A 94 -4.34 14.63 15.33
CA LEU A 94 -4.42 13.36 14.59
C LEU A 94 -3.64 12.21 15.25
N PHE A 95 -2.70 12.52 16.16
CA PHE A 95 -1.82 11.56 16.81
C PHE A 95 -1.88 11.63 18.34
N LYS A 96 -2.82 12.40 18.91
CA LYS A 96 -2.91 12.63 20.36
C LYS A 96 -3.10 11.35 21.20
N GLU A 97 -3.63 10.29 20.59
CA GLU A 97 -3.83 8.99 21.25
C GLU A 97 -2.64 8.02 21.06
N MET A 98 -1.52 8.53 20.47
CA MET A 98 -0.31 7.74 20.35
C MET A 98 0.28 7.45 21.73
N GLU A 99 0.54 6.19 22.00
CA GLU A 99 1.25 5.70 23.17
C GLU A 99 2.74 5.51 22.84
N TYR A 100 3.60 5.64 23.84
CA TYR A 100 5.04 5.37 23.73
C TYR A 100 5.51 4.55 24.92
N SER A 101 6.37 3.58 24.69
CA SER A 101 7.00 2.81 25.78
C SER A 101 8.40 2.31 25.40
N GLU A 102 9.28 2.23 26.40
CA GLU A 102 10.58 1.55 26.38
C GLU A 102 10.58 0.33 27.33
N ASP A 103 9.47 0.09 28.04
CA ASP A 103 9.33 -1.00 28.98
C ASP A 103 9.08 -2.34 28.28
N PHE A 104 9.97 -3.31 28.50
CA PHE A 104 9.88 -4.64 27.91
C PHE A 104 8.57 -5.37 28.24
N ALA A 105 8.02 -5.19 29.45
CA ALA A 105 6.78 -5.85 29.83
C ALA A 105 5.59 -5.27 29.07
N VAL A 106 5.55 -3.94 28.88
CA VAL A 106 4.55 -3.26 28.06
C VAL A 106 4.67 -3.68 26.60
N LEU A 107 5.87 -3.65 26.04
CA LEU A 107 6.10 -4.04 24.65
C LEU A 107 5.75 -5.51 24.40
N ASN A 108 6.03 -6.40 25.37
CA ASN A 108 5.64 -7.80 25.26
C ASN A 108 4.11 -8.00 25.28
N GLN A 109 3.35 -7.14 25.95
CA GLN A 109 1.89 -7.15 25.87
C GLN A 109 1.39 -6.66 24.51
N TRP A 110 2.03 -5.63 23.94
CA TRP A 110 1.62 -5.07 22.66
C TRP A 110 1.93 -5.98 21.46
N MET A 111 3.09 -6.67 21.50
CA MET A 111 3.61 -7.45 20.36
C MET A 111 4.43 -8.69 20.81
N PRO A 112 3.79 -9.65 21.47
CA PRO A 112 4.50 -10.77 22.12
C PRO A 112 5.37 -11.60 21.16
N LEU A 113 4.94 -11.82 19.92
CA LEU A 113 5.74 -12.56 18.93
C LEU A 113 7.00 -11.81 18.51
N VAL A 114 7.00 -10.48 18.55
CA VAL A 114 8.17 -9.65 18.21
C VAL A 114 9.14 -9.57 19.39
N MET A 115 8.64 -9.64 20.63
CA MET A 115 9.45 -9.50 21.85
C MET A 115 10.00 -10.81 22.38
N THR A 116 9.42 -11.96 22.03
CA THR A 116 9.88 -13.27 22.52
C THR A 116 11.34 -13.53 22.14
N GLY A 117 12.18 -13.82 23.14
CA GLY A 117 13.60 -14.18 22.97
C GLY A 117 14.53 -12.99 22.66
N ARG A 118 14.05 -11.74 22.80
CA ARG A 118 14.93 -10.56 22.65
C ARG A 118 15.88 -10.42 23.82
N ASP A 119 17.07 -9.94 23.51
CA ASP A 119 18.06 -9.54 24.50
C ASP A 119 17.59 -8.28 25.22
N THR A 120 17.38 -8.37 26.53
CA THR A 120 16.92 -7.27 27.37
C THR A 120 17.99 -6.21 27.64
N SER A 121 19.27 -6.49 27.32
CA SER A 121 20.35 -5.51 27.41
C SER A 121 20.35 -4.49 26.28
N VAL A 122 19.66 -4.78 25.16
CA VAL A 122 19.55 -3.88 24.02
C VAL A 122 18.36 -2.96 24.22
N PRO A 123 18.56 -1.62 24.26
CA PRO A 123 17.46 -0.68 24.37
C PRO A 123 16.42 -0.86 23.24
N VAL A 124 15.14 -0.80 23.60
CA VAL A 124 14.01 -0.92 22.67
C VAL A 124 13.00 0.17 22.94
N ALA A 125 12.27 0.56 21.94
CA ALA A 125 11.11 1.44 22.07
C ALA A 125 10.04 1.13 21.04
N ALA A 126 8.80 1.42 21.37
CA ALA A 126 7.69 1.39 20.43
C ALA A 126 6.74 2.57 20.63
N THR A 127 6.11 2.99 19.53
CA THR A 127 4.87 3.78 19.58
C THR A 127 3.70 2.91 19.14
N ARG A 128 2.52 3.15 19.68
CA ARG A 128 1.29 2.41 19.38
C ARG A 128 0.13 3.37 19.19
N ILE A 129 -0.70 3.09 18.21
CA ILE A 129 -2.06 3.65 18.08
C ILE A 129 -3.03 2.47 18.01
N SER A 130 -3.98 2.44 18.94
CA SER A 130 -4.92 1.31 19.13
C SER A 130 -5.98 1.23 18.03
N HIS A 131 -6.35 2.38 17.44
CA HIS A 131 -7.39 2.51 16.41
C HIS A 131 -6.83 2.50 14.96
N GLY A 132 -5.64 1.96 14.75
CA GLY A 132 -5.17 1.62 13.41
C GLY A 132 -6.09 0.63 12.70
N SER A 133 -5.86 0.37 11.44
CA SER A 133 -6.75 -0.49 10.65
C SER A 133 -6.02 -1.43 9.69
N ASP A 134 -6.61 -2.61 9.51
CA ASP A 134 -6.35 -3.52 8.41
C ASP A 134 -7.48 -3.41 7.39
N VAL A 135 -7.14 -3.16 6.12
CA VAL A 135 -8.09 -3.02 5.01
C VAL A 135 -7.98 -4.22 4.07
N ASP A 136 -9.05 -4.95 3.90
CA ASP A 136 -9.19 -5.93 2.82
C ASP A 136 -9.58 -5.19 1.53
N PHE A 137 -8.57 -4.68 0.81
CA PHE A 137 -8.79 -3.97 -0.45
C PHE A 137 -9.45 -4.85 -1.52
N GLY A 138 -9.29 -6.17 -1.44
CA GLY A 138 -9.97 -7.11 -2.32
C GLY A 138 -11.48 -7.08 -2.10
N SER A 139 -11.92 -7.18 -0.84
CA SER A 139 -13.33 -7.07 -0.48
C SER A 139 -13.89 -5.68 -0.77
N LEU A 140 -13.15 -4.61 -0.41
CA LEU A 140 -13.57 -3.25 -0.74
C LEU A 140 -13.79 -3.05 -2.24
N THR A 141 -12.85 -3.51 -3.07
CA THR A 141 -12.97 -3.40 -4.55
C THR A 141 -14.17 -4.18 -5.08
N ARG A 142 -14.37 -5.43 -4.64
CA ARG A 142 -15.52 -6.24 -5.06
C ARG A 142 -16.85 -5.57 -4.70
N ASN A 143 -16.94 -5.02 -3.49
CA ASN A 143 -18.15 -4.34 -3.03
C ASN A 143 -18.44 -3.05 -3.80
N LEU A 144 -17.40 -2.25 -4.10
CA LEU A 144 -17.54 -1.06 -4.95
C LEU A 144 -18.00 -1.41 -6.37
N ILE A 145 -17.44 -2.46 -6.96
CA ILE A 145 -17.85 -2.94 -8.29
C ILE A 145 -19.31 -3.43 -8.25
N ALA A 146 -19.67 -4.24 -7.25
CA ALA A 146 -21.05 -4.74 -7.11
C ALA A 146 -22.07 -3.59 -6.96
N SER A 147 -21.70 -2.52 -6.24
CA SER A 147 -22.52 -1.32 -6.15
C SER A 147 -22.67 -0.62 -7.51
N LEU A 148 -21.59 -0.51 -8.28
CA LEU A 148 -21.65 0.09 -9.62
C LEU A 148 -22.45 -0.75 -10.63
N GLU A 149 -22.47 -2.07 -10.52
CA GLU A 149 -23.23 -2.96 -11.40
C GLU A 149 -24.76 -2.76 -11.29
N SER A 150 -25.24 -2.13 -10.22
CA SER A 150 -26.64 -1.69 -10.11
C SER A 150 -27.00 -0.51 -11.03
N ASN A 151 -26.02 0.17 -11.61
CA ASN A 151 -26.22 1.29 -12.52
C ASN A 151 -26.22 0.80 -13.98
N GLU A 152 -27.33 0.99 -14.68
CA GLU A 152 -27.48 0.59 -16.10
C GLU A 152 -26.44 1.21 -17.05
N GLN A 153 -25.81 2.31 -16.67
CA GLN A 153 -24.77 2.96 -17.46
C GLN A 153 -23.37 2.38 -17.19
N PHE A 154 -23.22 1.52 -16.18
CA PHE A 154 -21.97 0.87 -15.88
C PHE A 154 -21.83 -0.44 -16.65
N ASN A 155 -20.66 -0.66 -17.27
CA ASN A 155 -20.37 -1.89 -17.97
C ASN A 155 -19.00 -2.43 -17.55
N LEU A 156 -18.97 -3.54 -16.83
CA LEU A 156 -17.77 -4.25 -16.43
C LEU A 156 -17.33 -5.26 -17.50
N MET A 157 -16.16 -5.07 -18.05
CA MET A 157 -15.59 -5.99 -19.03
C MET A 157 -14.41 -6.76 -18.42
N VAL A 158 -14.71 -7.87 -17.74
CA VAL A 158 -13.68 -8.81 -17.25
C VAL A 158 -13.06 -9.60 -18.39
N SER A 159 -11.91 -10.23 -18.15
CA SER A 159 -11.15 -10.99 -19.17
C SER A 159 -10.79 -10.16 -20.41
N HIS A 160 -10.72 -8.83 -20.30
CA HIS A 160 -10.29 -7.94 -21.37
C HIS A 160 -9.00 -7.20 -20.99
N GLU A 161 -8.03 -7.23 -21.87
CA GLU A 161 -6.78 -6.48 -21.78
C GLU A 161 -6.86 -5.24 -22.65
N VAL A 162 -6.59 -4.07 -22.06
CA VAL A 162 -6.37 -2.84 -22.84
C VAL A 162 -4.99 -2.94 -23.50
N THR A 163 -4.96 -3.08 -24.82
CA THR A 163 -3.72 -3.26 -25.59
C THR A 163 -3.18 -1.96 -26.15
N ASP A 164 -4.06 -0.98 -26.39
CA ASP A 164 -3.69 0.31 -26.95
C ASP A 164 -4.66 1.42 -26.57
N ILE A 165 -4.18 2.68 -26.56
CA ILE A 165 -4.96 3.89 -26.31
C ILE A 165 -4.44 4.97 -27.25
N GLU A 166 -5.27 5.46 -28.15
CA GLU A 166 -4.91 6.47 -29.14
C GLU A 166 -5.90 7.63 -29.14
N ARG A 167 -5.41 8.84 -29.41
CA ARG A 167 -6.27 10.02 -29.59
C ARG A 167 -6.86 10.01 -31.01
N ALA A 168 -8.16 9.92 -31.12
CA ALA A 168 -8.87 9.96 -32.38
C ALA A 168 -8.96 11.40 -32.94
N LYS A 169 -9.29 11.53 -34.23
CA LYS A 169 -9.38 12.83 -34.93
C LYS A 169 -10.46 13.74 -34.37
N ASP A 170 -11.53 13.17 -33.83
CA ASP A 170 -12.66 13.86 -33.19
C ASP A 170 -12.38 14.27 -31.72
N LYS A 171 -11.12 14.13 -31.30
CA LYS A 171 -10.65 14.39 -29.93
C LYS A 171 -11.16 13.41 -28.86
N ARG A 172 -11.80 12.31 -29.24
CA ARG A 172 -12.12 11.20 -28.37
C ARG A 172 -10.91 10.29 -28.21
N TRP A 173 -11.03 9.26 -27.41
CA TRP A 173 -10.03 8.23 -27.23
C TRP A 173 -10.50 6.91 -27.82
N ASP A 174 -9.70 6.31 -28.68
CA ASP A 174 -9.90 4.96 -29.14
C ASP A 174 -9.13 4.00 -28.22
N VAL A 175 -9.86 3.21 -27.46
CA VAL A 175 -9.31 2.22 -26.53
C VAL A 175 -9.46 0.84 -27.15
N ARG A 176 -8.32 0.22 -27.48
CA ARG A 176 -8.30 -1.13 -28.05
C ARG A 176 -8.25 -2.17 -26.96
N LEU A 177 -9.20 -3.07 -26.97
CA LEU A 177 -9.36 -4.17 -26.03
C LEU A 177 -9.14 -5.50 -26.74
N LYS A 178 -8.48 -6.43 -26.05
CA LYS A 178 -8.39 -7.84 -26.48
C LYS A 178 -9.10 -8.70 -25.45
N ASN A 179 -10.10 -9.45 -25.89
CA ASN A 179 -10.72 -10.48 -25.08
C ASN A 179 -9.74 -11.65 -24.91
N LEU A 180 -9.36 -11.97 -23.69
CA LEU A 180 -8.34 -12.97 -23.36
C LEU A 180 -8.83 -14.42 -23.53
N GLU A 181 -10.15 -14.64 -23.57
CA GLU A 181 -10.76 -15.97 -23.74
C GLU A 181 -10.90 -16.32 -25.24
N THR A 182 -11.34 -15.34 -26.04
CA THR A 182 -11.62 -15.57 -27.46
C THR A 182 -10.50 -15.10 -28.39
N GLY A 183 -9.56 -14.28 -27.89
CA GLY A 183 -8.51 -13.63 -28.67
C GLY A 183 -8.99 -12.48 -29.57
N LYS A 184 -10.30 -12.20 -29.62
CA LYS A 184 -10.87 -11.13 -30.47
C LYS A 184 -10.54 -9.76 -29.91
N SER A 185 -10.29 -8.80 -30.81
CA SER A 185 -10.08 -7.39 -30.46
C SER A 185 -11.29 -6.54 -30.83
N ILE A 186 -11.58 -5.55 -29.99
CA ILE A 186 -12.59 -4.51 -30.22
C ILE A 186 -11.98 -3.15 -29.93
N VAL A 187 -12.61 -2.09 -30.46
CA VAL A 187 -12.25 -0.70 -30.14
C VAL A 187 -13.46 -0.02 -29.53
N ILE A 188 -13.26 0.66 -28.40
CA ILE A 188 -14.26 1.47 -27.72
C ILE A 188 -13.83 2.92 -27.81
N SER A 189 -14.73 3.79 -28.30
CA SER A 189 -14.51 5.24 -28.29
C SER A 189 -15.01 5.86 -27.00
N ALA A 190 -14.15 6.61 -26.31
CA ALA A 190 -14.45 7.24 -25.02
C ALA A 190 -14.12 8.75 -25.03
N ALA A 191 -14.91 9.55 -24.36
CA ALA A 191 -14.60 10.98 -24.18
C ALA A 191 -13.40 11.18 -23.23
N ASN A 192 -13.31 10.35 -22.19
CA ASN A 192 -12.25 10.37 -21.19
C ASN A 192 -11.78 8.96 -20.86
N VAL A 193 -10.51 8.82 -20.48
CA VAL A 193 -9.92 7.56 -20.02
C VAL A 193 -9.20 7.80 -18.70
N PHE A 194 -9.51 6.99 -17.69
CA PHE A 194 -8.81 6.97 -16.42
C PHE A 194 -7.94 5.70 -16.33
N LEU A 195 -6.64 5.87 -16.11
CA LEU A 195 -5.68 4.78 -16.04
C LEU A 195 -5.51 4.29 -14.59
N GLY A 196 -6.41 3.44 -14.13
CA GLY A 196 -6.33 2.76 -12.83
C GLY A 196 -5.64 1.39 -12.88
N ALA A 197 -4.69 1.16 -13.79
CA ALA A 197 -4.16 -0.16 -14.14
C ALA A 197 -2.97 -0.62 -13.26
N GLY A 198 -2.69 0.03 -12.13
CA GLY A 198 -1.57 -0.32 -11.26
C GLY A 198 -0.24 -0.35 -12.04
N GLY A 199 0.52 -1.44 -11.97
CA GLY A 199 1.76 -1.59 -12.73
C GLY A 199 1.60 -1.53 -14.25
N GLY A 200 0.38 -1.75 -14.76
CA GLY A 200 0.06 -1.58 -16.19
C GLY A 200 -0.18 -0.14 -16.63
N ALA A 201 -0.26 0.82 -15.69
CA ALA A 201 -0.57 2.21 -16.03
C ALA A 201 0.54 2.88 -16.86
N LEU A 202 1.82 2.67 -16.52
CA LEU A 202 2.94 3.27 -17.25
C LEU A 202 2.98 2.86 -18.73
N PRO A 203 2.89 1.58 -19.11
CA PRO A 203 2.82 1.19 -20.54
C PRO A 203 1.65 1.81 -21.29
N LEU A 204 0.48 1.92 -20.65
CA LEU A 204 -0.70 2.55 -21.26
C LEU A 204 -0.54 4.06 -21.38
N LEU A 205 0.02 4.71 -20.38
CA LEU A 205 0.36 6.14 -20.43
C LEU A 205 1.31 6.44 -21.58
N GLN A 206 2.35 5.62 -21.75
CA GLN A 206 3.30 5.77 -22.86
C GLN A 206 2.65 5.57 -24.24
N LYS A 207 1.63 4.70 -24.36
CA LYS A 207 0.87 4.47 -25.59
C LYS A 207 -0.10 5.60 -25.90
N SER A 208 -0.62 6.30 -24.89
CA SER A 208 -1.56 7.40 -25.09
C SER A 208 -0.98 8.56 -25.93
N GLY A 209 0.35 8.67 -26.01
CA GLY A 209 1.05 9.68 -26.82
C GLY A 209 0.88 11.11 -26.32
N ILE A 210 0.28 11.35 -25.15
CA ILE A 210 0.14 12.70 -24.61
C ILE A 210 1.52 13.29 -24.25
N PRO A 211 1.74 14.60 -24.43
CA PRO A 211 3.02 15.23 -24.11
C PRO A 211 3.49 15.00 -22.68
N GLU A 212 2.57 14.97 -21.74
CA GLU A 212 2.79 14.80 -20.31
C GLU A 212 3.29 13.38 -19.95
N SER A 213 3.18 12.41 -20.88
CA SER A 213 3.71 11.05 -20.68
C SER A 213 5.22 10.94 -20.79
N LYS A 214 5.88 11.98 -21.32
CA LYS A 214 7.33 11.97 -21.58
C LYS A 214 8.12 12.06 -20.27
N GLY A 215 9.24 11.34 -20.21
CA GLY A 215 10.14 11.34 -19.04
C GLY A 215 9.73 10.40 -17.90
N TYR A 216 8.51 9.84 -17.91
CA TYR A 216 8.13 8.87 -16.91
C TYR A 216 8.74 7.50 -17.17
N GLY A 217 9.40 6.97 -16.15
CA GLY A 217 9.93 5.61 -16.09
C GLY A 217 9.42 4.86 -14.88
N GLY A 218 9.59 3.57 -14.83
CA GLY A 218 9.22 2.72 -13.70
C GLY A 218 10.26 1.64 -13.48
N PHE A 219 10.70 1.47 -12.24
CA PHE A 219 11.60 0.40 -11.83
C PHE A 219 10.81 -0.56 -10.93
N PRO A 220 10.45 -1.77 -11.40
CA PRO A 220 9.58 -2.66 -10.65
C PRO A 220 10.35 -3.35 -9.53
N VAL A 221 9.85 -3.20 -8.30
CA VAL A 221 10.31 -3.92 -7.12
C VAL A 221 9.24 -4.92 -6.72
N SER A 222 9.64 -6.17 -6.51
CA SER A 222 8.75 -7.21 -5.96
C SER A 222 8.90 -7.30 -4.45
N GLY A 223 7.82 -7.63 -3.75
CA GLY A 223 7.83 -7.99 -2.34
C GLY A 223 7.32 -9.42 -2.17
N GLN A 224 8.06 -10.23 -1.42
CA GLN A 224 7.62 -11.57 -1.03
C GLN A 224 7.22 -11.57 0.44
N TRP A 225 6.16 -12.31 0.76
CA TRP A 225 5.63 -12.44 2.11
C TRP A 225 5.67 -13.88 2.58
N LEU A 226 6.05 -14.07 3.83
CA LEU A 226 5.75 -15.30 4.55
C LEU A 226 4.35 -15.17 5.14
N VAL A 227 3.50 -16.15 4.88
CA VAL A 227 2.11 -16.20 5.37
C VAL A 227 1.99 -17.28 6.42
N CYS A 228 1.49 -16.91 7.60
CA CYS A 228 1.17 -17.86 8.66
C CYS A 228 -0.34 -17.86 8.91
N GLN A 229 -0.95 -19.05 8.80
CA GLN A 229 -2.37 -19.29 9.09
C GLN A 229 -2.54 -20.28 10.26
N ASN A 230 -1.48 -20.48 11.05
CA ASN A 230 -1.57 -21.30 12.26
C ASN A 230 -2.33 -20.53 13.35
N ASP A 231 -3.45 -21.07 13.82
CA ASP A 231 -4.36 -20.43 14.76
C ASP A 231 -3.66 -20.01 16.06
N GLU A 232 -2.74 -20.82 16.58
CA GLU A 232 -2.04 -20.52 17.82
C GLU A 232 -1.07 -19.34 17.67
N ALA A 233 -0.41 -19.22 16.52
CA ALA A 233 0.43 -18.07 16.23
C ALA A 233 -0.42 -16.81 15.98
N VAL A 234 -1.49 -16.93 15.20
CA VAL A 234 -2.39 -15.81 14.86
C VAL A 234 -3.03 -15.22 16.12
N LYS A 235 -3.51 -16.04 17.05
CA LYS A 235 -4.10 -15.58 18.35
C LYS A 235 -3.12 -14.78 19.20
N ARG A 236 -1.81 -14.99 19.03
CA ARG A 236 -0.77 -14.33 19.83
C ARG A 236 -0.33 -12.97 19.28
N HIS A 237 -0.87 -12.54 18.14
CA HIS A 237 -0.49 -11.27 17.53
C HIS A 237 -1.71 -10.57 16.93
N HIS A 238 -1.96 -9.35 17.37
CA HIS A 238 -3.05 -8.53 16.84
C HIS A 238 -2.58 -7.09 16.67
N ALA A 239 -1.68 -6.87 15.72
CA ALA A 239 -1.13 -5.56 15.39
C ALA A 239 -0.49 -5.57 13.99
N LYS A 240 -0.18 -4.38 13.49
CA LYS A 240 0.78 -4.16 12.42
C LYS A 240 2.03 -3.55 13.02
N VAL A 241 3.15 -4.30 13.02
CA VAL A 241 4.40 -3.90 13.67
C VAL A 241 5.47 -3.61 12.62
N TYR A 242 5.86 -2.36 12.51
CA TYR A 242 6.82 -1.85 11.52
C TYR A 242 8.14 -1.45 12.18
N GLY A 243 9.25 -1.89 11.61
CA GLY A 243 10.59 -1.47 12.01
C GLY A 243 11.07 -0.19 11.30
N LYS A 244 12.31 0.19 11.58
CA LYS A 244 13.00 1.30 10.89
C LYS A 244 13.98 0.72 9.86
N ALA A 245 13.91 1.23 8.62
CA ALA A 245 14.90 0.93 7.59
C ALA A 245 16.26 1.54 7.96
N ALA A 246 17.36 0.88 7.58
CA ALA A 246 18.67 1.51 7.61
C ALA A 246 18.71 2.68 6.62
N LEU A 247 19.53 3.70 6.91
CA LEU A 247 19.74 4.82 5.99
C LEU A 247 20.26 4.28 4.64
N GLY A 248 19.63 4.72 3.55
CA GLY A 248 20.00 4.27 2.20
C GLY A 248 19.49 2.87 1.83
N ALA A 249 18.70 2.22 2.68
CA ALA A 249 18.12 0.94 2.36
C ALA A 249 17.10 1.06 1.21
N PRO A 250 17.03 0.06 0.31
CA PRO A 250 16.02 0.05 -0.76
C PRO A 250 14.60 0.16 -0.22
N PRO A 251 13.64 0.67 -1.01
CA PRO A 251 12.23 0.64 -0.65
C PRO A 251 11.80 -0.79 -0.25
N MET A 252 10.90 -0.90 0.75
CA MET A 252 10.40 -2.18 1.26
C MET A 252 11.47 -3.12 1.86
N SER A 253 12.59 -2.58 2.34
CA SER A 253 13.69 -3.38 2.90
C SER A 253 13.54 -3.73 4.38
N VAL A 254 12.51 -3.22 5.05
CA VAL A 254 12.23 -3.56 6.45
C VAL A 254 11.05 -4.50 6.53
N PRO A 255 11.29 -5.78 6.87
CA PRO A 255 10.20 -6.69 7.18
C PRO A 255 9.39 -6.20 8.37
N HIS A 256 8.09 -6.32 8.28
CA HIS A 256 7.16 -6.07 9.36
C HIS A 256 6.26 -7.29 9.59
N LEU A 257 5.67 -7.39 10.77
CA LEU A 257 4.76 -8.46 11.13
C LEU A 257 3.35 -7.89 11.26
N ASP A 258 2.49 -8.30 10.35
CA ASP A 258 1.14 -7.76 10.23
C ASP A 258 0.06 -8.79 10.49
N THR A 259 -0.90 -8.45 11.33
CA THR A 259 -2.20 -9.08 11.29
C THR A 259 -2.94 -8.64 10.03
N ARG A 260 -3.45 -9.64 9.30
CA ARG A 260 -4.34 -9.45 8.14
C ARG A 260 -5.67 -10.13 8.39
N ILE A 261 -6.76 -9.48 7.99
CA ILE A 261 -8.09 -10.07 8.00
C ILE A 261 -8.63 -10.05 6.59
N ILE A 262 -8.56 -11.20 5.91
CA ILE A 262 -8.94 -11.36 4.50
C ILE A 262 -10.17 -12.24 4.39
N ASN A 263 -11.26 -11.71 3.81
CA ASN A 263 -12.57 -12.37 3.78
C ASN A 263 -13.01 -12.87 5.17
N GLY A 264 -12.78 -12.08 6.22
CA GLY A 264 -13.09 -12.38 7.60
C GLY A 264 -12.18 -13.42 8.29
N LYS A 265 -11.11 -13.88 7.63
CA LYS A 265 -10.17 -14.86 8.19
C LYS A 265 -8.85 -14.18 8.57
N PRO A 266 -8.42 -14.30 9.83
CA PRO A 266 -7.16 -13.72 10.28
C PRO A 266 -5.96 -14.56 9.80
N ALA A 267 -4.86 -13.88 9.52
CA ALA A 267 -3.57 -14.46 9.19
C ALA A 267 -2.45 -13.51 9.63
N LEU A 268 -1.21 -13.99 9.67
CA LEU A 268 -0.04 -13.13 9.85
C LEU A 268 0.76 -13.09 8.54
N LEU A 269 1.20 -11.88 8.19
CA LEU A 269 2.18 -11.66 7.12
C LEU A 269 3.49 -11.18 7.75
N PHE A 270 4.59 -11.82 7.37
CA PHE A 270 5.94 -11.36 7.70
C PHE A 270 6.70 -11.02 6.41
N GLY A 271 7.18 -9.81 6.32
CA GLY A 271 7.84 -9.25 5.13
C GLY A 271 7.57 -7.75 5.02
N PRO A 272 7.60 -7.17 3.81
CA PRO A 272 8.01 -7.81 2.56
C PRO A 272 9.52 -8.06 2.49
N PHE A 273 9.91 -9.11 1.79
CA PHE A 273 11.29 -9.32 1.37
C PHE A 273 11.43 -8.77 -0.04
N ALA A 274 12.15 -7.66 -0.16
CA ALA A 274 12.32 -6.98 -1.44
C ALA A 274 13.11 -7.81 -2.42
N GLY A 275 12.67 -7.82 -3.67
CA GLY A 275 13.33 -8.48 -4.78
C GLY A 275 13.20 -7.66 -6.06
N PHE A 276 14.10 -7.90 -7.01
CA PHE A 276 14.01 -7.32 -8.34
C PHE A 276 13.12 -8.16 -9.25
N THR A 277 12.35 -7.51 -10.08
CA THR A 277 11.59 -8.14 -11.16
C THR A 277 11.59 -7.23 -12.40
N THR A 278 11.51 -7.83 -13.57
CA THR A 278 11.32 -7.07 -14.83
C THR A 278 9.86 -6.97 -15.25
N LYS A 279 8.95 -7.61 -14.49
CA LYS A 279 7.52 -7.58 -14.73
C LYS A 279 6.87 -6.41 -13.99
N PHE A 280 5.99 -5.67 -14.63
CA PHE A 280 5.19 -4.63 -13.97
C PHE A 280 3.93 -5.18 -13.27
N LEU A 281 3.48 -6.36 -13.68
CA LEU A 281 2.36 -7.07 -13.06
C LEU A 281 2.74 -8.53 -12.83
N LYS A 282 2.12 -9.21 -11.87
CA LYS A 282 2.36 -10.65 -11.61
C LYS A 282 2.17 -11.51 -12.87
N LYS A 283 1.11 -11.21 -13.65
CA LYS A 283 0.83 -11.83 -14.95
C LYS A 283 1.49 -11.11 -16.13
N GLY A 284 2.34 -10.11 -15.87
CA GLY A 284 3.06 -9.35 -16.89
C GLY A 284 4.18 -10.14 -17.57
N SER A 285 4.79 -9.51 -18.56
CA SER A 285 5.91 -10.05 -19.32
C SER A 285 7.25 -9.73 -18.66
N ARG A 286 8.22 -10.63 -18.77
CA ARG A 286 9.61 -10.34 -18.38
C ARG A 286 10.27 -9.24 -19.24
N LEU A 287 9.63 -8.86 -20.34
CA LEU A 287 10.08 -7.76 -21.20
C LEU A 287 9.44 -6.41 -20.85
N ASP A 288 8.58 -6.32 -19.82
CA ASP A 288 7.85 -5.08 -19.51
C ASP A 288 8.81 -3.93 -19.20
N LEU A 289 9.81 -4.16 -18.34
CA LEU A 289 10.83 -3.16 -18.03
C LEU A 289 11.56 -2.68 -19.28
N ILE A 290 12.06 -3.60 -20.11
CA ILE A 290 12.80 -3.27 -21.33
C ILE A 290 11.92 -2.48 -22.30
N LYS A 291 10.66 -2.91 -22.49
CA LYS A 291 9.70 -2.24 -23.37
C LYS A 291 9.27 -0.86 -22.86
N SER A 292 9.43 -0.57 -21.57
CA SER A 292 9.09 0.73 -20.99
C SER A 292 10.20 1.79 -21.17
N ILE A 293 11.42 1.34 -21.49
CA ILE A 293 12.55 2.26 -21.74
C ILE A 293 12.35 2.95 -23.08
N ARG A 294 12.37 4.28 -23.06
CA ARG A 294 12.21 5.17 -24.21
C ARG A 294 13.37 6.18 -24.25
N PRO A 295 13.72 6.75 -25.41
CA PRO A 295 14.74 7.80 -25.46
C PRO A 295 14.47 8.98 -24.51
N ASN A 296 13.18 9.29 -24.27
CA ASN A 296 12.76 10.41 -23.45
C ASN A 296 12.74 10.13 -21.93
N ASN A 297 12.93 8.87 -21.48
CA ASN A 297 13.02 8.51 -20.07
C ASN A 297 14.34 7.78 -19.70
N LEU A 298 15.28 7.71 -20.66
CA LEU A 298 16.51 6.93 -20.46
C LEU A 298 17.35 7.46 -19.30
N VAL A 299 17.46 8.79 -19.16
CA VAL A 299 18.23 9.43 -18.08
C VAL A 299 17.63 9.05 -16.72
N GLN A 300 16.33 9.20 -16.56
CA GLN A 300 15.62 8.85 -15.31
C GLN A 300 15.75 7.36 -14.97
N MET A 301 15.75 6.50 -15.99
CA MET A 301 15.93 5.06 -15.80
C MET A 301 17.36 4.69 -15.40
N MET A 302 18.37 5.46 -15.84
CA MET A 302 19.77 5.26 -15.46
C MET A 302 20.08 5.78 -14.04
N ASP A 303 19.37 6.82 -13.58
CA ASP A 303 19.56 7.39 -12.23
C ASP A 303 19.02 6.47 -11.13
N VAL A 304 18.12 5.55 -11.45
CA VAL A 304 17.44 4.65 -10.49
C VAL A 304 18.02 3.24 -10.51
N GLY A 305 18.67 2.82 -11.59
CA GLY A 305 19.25 1.48 -11.78
C GLY A 305 20.70 1.43 -11.36
#